data_a2f7dc67e041d927094fc79c6fc9031f
#
_entry.id   a2f7dc67e041d927094fc79c6fc9031f
#
_cell.length_a   1.000
_cell.length_b   1.000
_cell.length_c   1.000
_cell.angle_alpha   90.00
_cell.angle_beta   90.00
_cell.angle_gamma   90.00
#
_symmetry.space_group_name_H-M   'P 1'
#
loop_
_entity.id
_entity.type
_entity.pdbx_description
1 polymer ?
#
loop_
_entity_poly.entity_id
_entity_poly.type
_entity_poly.pdbx_seq_one_letter_code
_entity_poly.pdbx_strand_id
1 'polypeptide(L)'
;TRDDWFPDKSVAGADYVMPAGLESLRRHKKDITVVQNLSNQFSSEAHWGSTFYLTGANRYAEPGKSFHNSVSADQVAAEKFGLATRFTSMQLGCKGAESSGHGPGLSLAWSRQGKPVAGLDNPVAAYHKMFSDGKTPLAERQVMLQKKRSVLDAVMEDAKDVGRGLGRHDADKLGEYLQSVRDIETRLSKEGQWLDVPKVRPQGLPDEPQGPVAG
;
A
#
# COMPACT_ATOMS: atom_id res chain seq x y z
N THR A 1 2.53 -22.54 -15.66
CA THR A 1 3.58 -22.23 -16.64
C THR A 1 3.46 -20.78 -17.13
N ARG A 2 4.44 -20.28 -17.88
CA ARG A 2 4.37 -18.92 -18.46
C ARG A 2 3.17 -18.81 -19.42
N ASP A 3 2.92 -19.84 -20.20
CA ASP A 3 1.88 -19.89 -21.20
C ASP A 3 0.47 -19.88 -20.61
N ASP A 4 0.33 -20.25 -19.34
CA ASP A 4 -0.96 -20.14 -18.62
C ASP A 4 -1.35 -18.69 -18.32
N TRP A 5 -0.40 -17.75 -18.31
CA TRP A 5 -0.63 -16.36 -17.91
C TRP A 5 -0.54 -15.35 -19.06
N PHE A 6 0.12 -15.70 -20.15
CA PHE A 6 0.35 -14.78 -21.27
C PHE A 6 -0.33 -15.26 -22.54
N PRO A 7 -1.04 -14.36 -23.26
CA PRO A 7 -1.56 -14.65 -24.59
C PRO A 7 -0.46 -15.01 -25.57
N ASP A 8 -0.82 -15.73 -26.64
CA ASP A 8 0.08 -16.02 -27.76
C ASP A 8 0.58 -14.70 -28.36
N LYS A 9 1.90 -14.62 -28.55
CA LYS A 9 2.57 -13.43 -29.08
C LYS A 9 2.27 -13.16 -30.55
N SER A 10 1.79 -14.16 -31.29
CA SER A 10 1.42 -14.02 -32.69
C SER A 10 0.12 -13.23 -32.88
N VAL A 11 -0.70 -13.11 -31.84
CA VAL A 11 -1.98 -12.39 -31.87
C VAL A 11 -1.88 -11.16 -30.97
N ALA A 12 -1.73 -10.00 -31.59
CA ALA A 12 -1.72 -8.70 -30.91
C ALA A 12 -3.09 -8.02 -30.97
N GLY A 13 -3.33 -7.07 -30.06
CA GLY A 13 -4.56 -6.29 -30.02
C GLY A 13 -5.71 -7.00 -29.33
N ALA A 14 -6.94 -6.66 -29.66
CA ALA A 14 -8.15 -7.11 -28.95
C ALA A 14 -8.50 -8.60 -29.19
N ASP A 15 -7.95 -9.21 -30.24
CA ASP A 15 -8.32 -10.55 -30.69
C ASP A 15 -7.55 -11.68 -29.97
N TYR A 16 -6.69 -11.34 -29.01
CA TYR A 16 -5.96 -12.36 -28.26
C TYR A 16 -6.88 -13.36 -27.55
N VAL A 17 -6.46 -14.62 -27.49
CA VAL A 17 -7.17 -15.64 -26.71
C VAL A 17 -6.80 -15.49 -25.24
N MET A 18 -7.81 -15.47 -24.35
CA MET A 18 -7.60 -15.36 -22.91
C MET A 18 -6.86 -16.61 -22.42
N PRO A 19 -5.67 -16.49 -21.81
CA PRO A 19 -4.93 -17.63 -21.28
C PRO A 19 -5.62 -18.22 -20.07
N ALA A 20 -5.34 -19.47 -19.76
CA ALA A 20 -5.99 -20.24 -18.68
C ALA A 20 -5.90 -19.55 -17.31
N GLY A 21 -4.76 -18.96 -16.97
CA GLY A 21 -4.56 -18.23 -15.70
C GLY A 21 -5.38 -16.95 -15.56
N LEU A 22 -5.86 -16.39 -16.67
CA LEU A 22 -6.71 -15.19 -16.70
C LEU A 22 -8.17 -15.50 -17.02
N GLU A 23 -8.55 -16.79 -17.14
CA GLU A 23 -9.90 -17.19 -17.57
C GLU A 23 -11.01 -16.62 -16.69
N SER A 24 -10.80 -16.52 -15.38
CA SER A 24 -11.75 -15.90 -14.44
C SER A 24 -12.05 -14.43 -14.73
N LEU A 25 -11.18 -13.76 -15.49
CA LEU A 25 -11.32 -12.37 -15.90
C LEU A 25 -11.93 -12.21 -17.30
N ARG A 26 -12.35 -13.29 -17.97
CA ARG A 26 -12.87 -13.28 -19.34
C ARG A 26 -13.98 -12.24 -19.57
N ARG A 27 -14.89 -12.06 -18.61
CA ARG A 27 -15.95 -11.04 -18.68
C ARG A 27 -15.42 -9.61 -18.77
N HIS A 28 -14.20 -9.37 -18.31
CA HIS A 28 -13.52 -8.08 -18.31
C HIS A 28 -12.46 -7.95 -19.42
N LYS A 29 -12.43 -8.89 -20.38
CA LYS A 29 -11.42 -8.90 -21.45
C LYS A 29 -11.28 -7.55 -22.16
N LYS A 30 -12.40 -6.89 -22.43
CA LYS A 30 -12.43 -5.55 -23.07
C LYS A 30 -11.88 -4.42 -22.20
N ASP A 31 -11.81 -4.64 -20.89
CA ASP A 31 -11.38 -3.65 -19.89
C ASP A 31 -9.93 -3.90 -19.44
N ILE A 32 -9.28 -4.95 -20.00
CA ILE A 32 -7.95 -5.41 -19.59
C ILE A 32 -7.00 -5.34 -20.77
N THR A 33 -5.82 -4.79 -20.54
CA THR A 33 -4.69 -4.85 -21.46
C THR A 33 -3.58 -5.71 -20.88
N VAL A 34 -3.24 -6.80 -21.55
CA VAL A 34 -2.11 -7.65 -21.19
C VAL A 34 -0.86 -7.17 -21.93
N VAL A 35 0.12 -6.66 -21.19
CA VAL A 35 1.38 -6.17 -21.75
C VAL A 35 2.48 -7.17 -21.48
N GLN A 36 3.19 -7.59 -22.52
CA GLN A 36 4.30 -8.54 -22.43
C GLN A 36 5.62 -7.88 -22.80
N ASN A 37 6.73 -8.54 -22.42
CA ASN A 37 8.10 -8.10 -22.72
C ASN A 37 8.50 -6.76 -22.11
N LEU A 38 7.81 -6.32 -21.07
CA LEU A 38 8.29 -5.23 -20.24
C LEU A 38 9.27 -5.77 -19.20
N SER A 39 10.32 -5.03 -18.99
CA SER A 39 11.28 -5.29 -17.92
C SER A 39 11.65 -4.00 -17.22
N ASN A 40 11.91 -4.08 -15.93
CA ASN A 40 12.53 -2.99 -15.20
C ASN A 40 14.05 -3.14 -15.30
N GLN A 41 14.72 -2.17 -15.87
CA GLN A 41 16.17 -2.20 -16.13
C GLN A 41 17.01 -2.53 -14.89
N PHE A 42 16.55 -2.11 -13.71
CA PHE A 42 17.30 -2.24 -12.46
C PHE A 42 16.81 -3.37 -11.55
N SER A 43 15.90 -4.22 -12.03
CA SER A 43 15.27 -5.31 -11.27
C SER A 43 15.49 -6.66 -11.95
N SER A 44 16.73 -6.97 -12.30
CA SER A 44 17.08 -8.23 -12.99
C SER A 44 17.07 -9.45 -12.06
N GLU A 45 17.16 -9.25 -10.75
CA GLU A 45 17.19 -10.31 -9.76
C GLU A 45 15.80 -10.52 -9.15
N ALA A 46 15.34 -11.78 -9.15
CA ALA A 46 13.95 -12.13 -8.81
C ALA A 46 13.51 -11.68 -7.42
N HIS A 47 14.36 -11.83 -6.40
CA HIS A 47 14.00 -11.51 -5.02
C HIS A 47 13.92 -10.01 -4.77
N TRP A 48 14.83 -9.24 -5.32
CA TRP A 48 14.82 -7.77 -5.21
C TRP A 48 13.90 -7.11 -6.23
N GLY A 49 13.57 -7.81 -7.31
CA GLY A 49 12.70 -7.30 -8.36
C GLY A 49 11.35 -6.84 -7.85
N SER A 50 10.75 -7.58 -6.92
CA SER A 50 9.47 -7.21 -6.30
C SER A 50 9.53 -5.87 -5.57
N THR A 51 10.64 -5.56 -4.90
CA THR A 51 10.84 -4.31 -4.16
C THR A 51 10.82 -3.08 -5.07
N PHE A 52 11.32 -3.22 -6.31
CA PHE A 52 11.42 -2.12 -7.27
C PHE A 52 10.41 -2.19 -8.41
N TYR A 53 9.53 -3.18 -8.40
CA TYR A 53 8.60 -3.46 -9.48
C TYR A 53 7.68 -2.26 -9.78
N LEU A 54 7.12 -1.65 -8.75
CA LEU A 54 6.19 -0.52 -8.90
C LEU A 54 6.86 0.85 -8.79
N THR A 55 8.14 0.91 -8.47
CA THR A 55 8.88 2.18 -8.35
C THR A 55 9.76 2.46 -9.56
N GLY A 56 10.29 1.43 -10.20
CA GLY A 56 11.29 1.57 -11.25
C GLY A 56 12.63 2.13 -10.77
N ALA A 57 12.84 2.25 -9.47
CA ALA A 57 14.05 2.85 -8.89
C ALA A 57 15.28 1.96 -9.11
N ASN A 58 16.43 2.60 -9.24
CA ASN A 58 17.73 1.95 -9.28
C ASN A 58 18.34 1.89 -7.88
N ARG A 59 18.28 0.72 -7.23
CA ARG A 59 18.89 0.52 -5.90
C ARG A 59 20.40 0.73 -5.86
N TYR A 60 21.04 0.70 -7.01
CA TYR A 60 22.50 0.84 -7.17
C TYR A 60 22.91 2.20 -7.75
N ALA A 61 21.98 3.16 -7.82
CA ALA A 61 22.25 4.48 -8.41
C ALA A 61 23.50 5.17 -7.84
N GLU A 62 23.80 4.88 -6.57
CA GLU A 62 24.95 5.43 -5.89
C GLU A 62 25.72 4.29 -5.18
N PRO A 63 26.78 3.75 -5.80
CA PRO A 63 27.60 2.72 -5.20
C PRO A 63 28.13 3.12 -3.81
N GLY A 64 28.00 2.21 -2.84
CA GLY A 64 28.44 2.42 -1.47
C GLY A 64 27.48 3.23 -0.59
N LYS A 65 26.35 3.72 -1.12
CA LYS A 65 25.29 4.33 -0.31
C LYS A 65 24.26 3.29 0.15
N SER A 66 23.55 3.63 1.21
CA SER A 66 22.48 2.80 1.74
C SER A 66 21.34 2.61 0.73
N PHE A 67 20.60 1.53 0.89
CA PHE A 67 19.41 1.23 0.10
C PHE A 67 18.49 2.44 -0.03
N HIS A 68 18.09 2.76 -1.26
CA HIS A 68 17.17 3.86 -1.55
C HIS A 68 16.09 3.38 -2.52
N ASN A 69 14.84 3.75 -2.24
CA ASN A 69 13.70 3.53 -3.12
C ASN A 69 12.92 4.83 -3.33
N SER A 70 11.99 4.84 -4.26
CA SER A 70 11.12 5.98 -4.57
C SER A 70 9.64 5.62 -4.34
N VAL A 71 8.75 6.57 -4.57
CA VAL A 71 7.30 6.33 -4.50
C VAL A 71 6.85 5.32 -5.55
N SER A 72 6.01 4.38 -5.16
CA SER A 72 5.44 3.40 -6.08
C SER A 72 4.23 3.95 -6.85
N ALA A 73 4.00 3.43 -8.05
CA ALA A 73 2.93 3.88 -8.95
C ALA A 73 1.53 3.77 -8.33
N ASP A 74 1.28 2.74 -7.53
CA ASP A 74 0.03 2.57 -6.78
C ASP A 74 -0.18 3.67 -5.75
N GLN A 75 0.87 4.15 -5.07
CA GLN A 75 0.78 5.25 -4.12
C GLN A 75 0.58 6.59 -4.80
N VAL A 76 1.18 6.82 -5.97
CA VAL A 76 0.89 8.00 -6.79
C VAL A 76 -0.58 8.01 -7.23
N ALA A 77 -1.11 6.87 -7.67
CA ALA A 77 -2.51 6.72 -7.99
C ALA A 77 -3.43 6.94 -6.78
N ALA A 78 -3.04 6.42 -5.61
CA ALA A 78 -3.78 6.54 -4.36
C ALA A 78 -3.92 8.00 -3.89
N GLU A 79 -2.92 8.84 -4.08
CA GLU A 79 -2.99 10.27 -3.78
C GLU A 79 -4.12 10.97 -4.53
N LYS A 80 -4.39 10.57 -5.76
CA LYS A 80 -5.43 11.15 -6.59
C LYS A 80 -6.79 10.48 -6.39
N PHE A 81 -6.86 9.17 -6.54
CA PHE A 81 -8.13 8.43 -6.52
C PHE A 81 -8.59 8.09 -5.10
N GLY A 82 -7.66 7.95 -4.18
CA GLY A 82 -7.95 7.62 -2.81
C GLY A 82 -8.70 8.69 -2.02
N LEU A 83 -8.77 9.93 -2.51
CA LEU A 83 -9.47 11.02 -1.83
C LEU A 83 -10.98 10.74 -1.71
N ALA A 84 -11.58 10.10 -2.71
CA ALA A 84 -13.02 9.82 -2.77
C ALA A 84 -13.41 8.48 -2.11
N THR A 85 -12.46 7.72 -1.55
CA THR A 85 -12.71 6.39 -0.99
C THR A 85 -12.35 6.34 0.50
N ARG A 86 -12.99 5.43 1.25
CA ARG A 86 -12.70 5.24 2.70
C ARG A 86 -11.24 4.94 2.97
N PHE A 87 -10.65 4.06 2.17
CA PHE A 87 -9.23 3.71 2.23
C PHE A 87 -8.52 4.29 1.02
N THR A 88 -7.50 5.09 1.26
CA THR A 88 -6.71 5.71 0.18
C THR A 88 -6.03 4.63 -0.67
N SER A 89 -5.45 3.64 -0.03
CA SER A 89 -4.91 2.42 -0.63
C SER A 89 -4.99 1.27 0.36
N MET A 90 -4.88 0.04 -0.11
CA MET A 90 -4.85 -1.14 0.73
C MET A 90 -3.77 -2.08 0.24
N GLN A 91 -2.81 -2.33 1.10
CA GLN A 91 -1.75 -3.29 0.87
C GLN A 91 -2.08 -4.57 1.60
N LEU A 92 -2.01 -5.69 0.87
CA LEU A 92 -2.19 -7.02 1.41
C LEU A 92 -0.86 -7.76 1.31
N GLY A 93 -0.46 -8.42 2.37
CA GLY A 93 0.75 -9.21 2.46
C GLY A 93 0.46 -10.69 2.69
N CYS A 94 1.50 -11.50 2.63
CA CYS A 94 1.43 -12.89 3.05
C CYS A 94 2.07 -13.05 4.43
N LYS A 95 1.45 -13.83 5.32
CA LYS A 95 2.02 -14.15 6.63
C LYS A 95 3.38 -14.84 6.46
N GLY A 96 4.36 -14.43 7.23
CA GLY A 96 5.71 -14.99 7.18
C GLY A 96 6.61 -14.38 6.10
N ALA A 97 6.15 -13.38 5.37
CA ALA A 97 6.97 -12.71 4.38
C ALA A 97 8.21 -12.02 4.98
N GLU A 98 8.15 -11.60 6.24
CA GLU A 98 9.28 -11.04 6.99
C GLU A 98 10.43 -12.04 7.20
N SER A 99 10.15 -13.34 7.15
CA SER A 99 11.15 -14.39 7.31
C SER A 99 11.79 -14.84 5.98
N SER A 100 11.34 -14.33 4.85
CA SER A 100 11.77 -14.79 3.53
C SER A 100 13.15 -14.29 3.10
N GLY A 101 13.81 -13.44 3.88
CA GLY A 101 15.17 -12.94 3.58
C GLY A 101 15.28 -12.01 2.36
N HIS A 102 14.19 -11.53 1.85
CA HIS A 102 14.13 -10.80 0.58
C HIS A 102 14.33 -9.27 0.70
N GLY A 103 15.04 -8.84 1.71
CA GLY A 103 15.43 -7.44 1.86
C GLY A 103 14.46 -6.57 2.68
N PRO A 104 14.84 -5.35 2.96
CA PRO A 104 14.07 -4.46 3.83
C PRO A 104 12.75 -4.09 3.17
N GLY A 105 11.66 -4.40 3.87
CA GLY A 105 10.32 -4.02 3.48
C GLY A 105 9.79 -4.84 2.30
N LEU A 106 9.25 -5.97 2.60
CA LEU A 106 8.53 -6.88 1.69
C LEU A 106 7.25 -6.29 1.09
N SER A 107 7.18 -4.96 1.00
CA SER A 107 6.08 -4.25 0.40
C SER A 107 6.35 -3.97 -1.07
N LEU A 108 5.33 -4.14 -1.91
CA LEU A 108 5.33 -3.61 -3.27
C LEU A 108 5.07 -2.10 -3.27
N ALA A 109 4.40 -1.60 -2.23
CA ALA A 109 3.99 -0.22 -2.08
C ALA A 109 5.02 0.59 -1.27
N TRP A 110 5.40 1.74 -1.80
CA TRP A 110 6.43 2.62 -1.24
C TRP A 110 5.95 4.07 -1.20
N SER A 111 6.14 4.72 -0.07
CA SER A 111 5.79 6.13 0.13
C SER A 111 6.70 7.07 -0.66
N ARG A 112 6.34 8.36 -0.75
CA ARG A 112 7.20 9.39 -1.36
C ARG A 112 8.56 9.52 -0.68
N GLN A 113 8.66 9.14 0.57
CA GLN A 113 9.91 9.15 1.34
C GLN A 113 10.76 7.89 1.11
N GLY A 114 10.37 7.03 0.15
CA GLY A 114 11.09 5.78 -0.10
C GLY A 114 10.98 4.77 1.05
N LYS A 115 9.92 4.84 1.86
CA LYS A 115 9.65 3.90 2.95
C LYS A 115 8.57 2.91 2.53
N PRO A 116 8.69 1.63 2.94
CA PRO A 116 7.67 0.63 2.63
C PRO A 116 6.35 0.99 3.33
N VAL A 117 5.24 0.82 2.62
CA VAL A 117 3.89 0.96 3.18
C VAL A 117 3.46 -0.39 3.74
N ALA A 118 3.22 -0.44 5.06
CA ALA A 118 2.85 -1.68 5.73
C ALA A 118 1.52 -2.25 5.20
N GLY A 119 1.52 -3.54 4.93
CA GLY A 119 0.34 -4.30 4.49
C GLY A 119 -0.33 -5.04 5.64
N LEU A 120 -1.54 -5.53 5.37
CA LEU A 120 -2.25 -6.47 6.21
C LEU A 120 -1.89 -7.89 5.78
N ASP A 121 -1.32 -8.66 6.66
CA ASP A 121 -0.90 -10.05 6.43
C ASP A 121 -1.96 -11.09 6.89
N ASN A 122 -2.99 -10.62 7.56
CA ASN A 122 -4.09 -11.43 8.05
C ASN A 122 -5.38 -11.14 7.25
N PRO A 123 -5.91 -12.12 6.47
CA PRO A 123 -7.10 -11.92 5.67
C PRO A 123 -8.35 -11.64 6.50
N VAL A 124 -8.46 -12.18 7.72
CA VAL A 124 -9.56 -11.88 8.65
C VAL A 124 -9.51 -10.42 9.10
N ALA A 125 -8.32 -9.92 9.44
CA ALA A 125 -8.13 -8.52 9.80
C ALA A 125 -8.43 -7.59 8.60
N ALA A 126 -8.02 -7.98 7.38
CA ALA A 126 -8.35 -7.26 6.16
C ALA A 126 -9.87 -7.21 5.92
N TYR A 127 -10.56 -8.34 6.09
CA TYR A 127 -12.02 -8.42 5.97
C TYR A 127 -12.72 -7.48 6.96
N HIS A 128 -12.37 -7.55 8.24
CA HIS A 128 -12.96 -6.67 9.25
C HIS A 128 -12.65 -5.20 9.00
N LYS A 129 -11.45 -4.89 8.55
CA LYS A 129 -11.10 -3.51 8.16
C LYS A 129 -11.99 -3.01 7.04
N MET A 130 -12.30 -3.84 6.04
CA MET A 130 -13.12 -3.44 4.88
C MET A 130 -14.61 -3.40 5.18
N PHE A 131 -15.17 -4.40 5.87
CA PHE A 131 -16.60 -4.68 5.88
C PHE A 131 -17.25 -4.63 7.26
N SER A 132 -16.48 -4.56 8.35
CA SER A 132 -17.04 -4.51 9.71
C SER A 132 -16.85 -3.13 10.33
N ASP A 133 -17.92 -2.57 10.86
CA ASP A 133 -17.84 -1.33 11.64
C ASP A 133 -17.28 -1.55 13.07
N GLY A 134 -17.06 -2.81 13.42
CA GLY A 134 -16.63 -3.20 14.77
C GLY A 134 -17.77 -3.15 15.79
N LYS A 135 -17.44 -3.52 17.02
CA LYS A 135 -18.38 -3.51 18.16
C LYS A 135 -18.32 -2.21 18.98
N THR A 136 -17.34 -1.36 18.70
CA THR A 136 -17.11 -0.11 19.46
C THR A 136 -18.14 0.93 19.05
N PRO A 137 -18.90 1.50 20.00
CA PRO A 137 -19.88 2.54 19.74
C PRO A 137 -19.27 3.77 19.04
N LEU A 138 -20.09 4.46 18.23
CA LEU A 138 -19.62 5.62 17.47
C LEU A 138 -19.02 6.72 18.39
N ALA A 139 -19.65 6.98 19.54
CA ALA A 139 -19.17 7.96 20.50
C ALA A 139 -17.76 7.64 21.03
N GLU A 140 -17.48 6.37 21.32
CA GLU A 140 -16.14 5.94 21.75
C GLU A 140 -15.12 6.08 20.62
N ARG A 141 -15.50 5.72 19.38
CA ARG A 141 -14.64 5.91 18.19
C ARG A 141 -14.32 7.38 17.97
N GLN A 142 -15.26 8.28 18.18
CA GLN A 142 -15.06 9.74 18.12
C GLN A 142 -14.05 10.21 19.17
N VAL A 143 -14.20 9.76 20.41
CA VAL A 143 -13.26 10.09 21.49
C VAL A 143 -11.87 9.57 21.18
N MET A 144 -11.74 8.34 20.69
CA MET A 144 -10.44 7.77 20.30
C MET A 144 -9.78 8.58 19.18
N LEU A 145 -10.54 9.01 18.19
CA LEU A 145 -10.04 9.83 17.10
C LEU A 145 -9.55 11.20 17.60
N GLN A 146 -10.30 11.83 18.48
CA GLN A 146 -9.88 13.09 19.11
C GLN A 146 -8.59 12.95 19.91
N LYS A 147 -8.45 11.87 20.70
CA LYS A 147 -7.22 11.58 21.43
C LYS A 147 -6.02 11.42 20.50
N LYS A 148 -6.18 10.67 19.41
CA LYS A 148 -5.12 10.52 18.39
C LYS A 148 -4.69 11.86 17.81
N ARG A 149 -5.65 12.74 17.50
CA ARG A 149 -5.38 14.09 16.98
C ARG A 149 -4.62 14.95 18.00
N SER A 150 -5.08 14.98 19.25
CA SER A 150 -4.41 15.73 20.31
C SER A 150 -2.95 15.30 20.53
N VAL A 151 -2.66 14.00 20.41
CA VAL A 151 -1.27 13.50 20.49
C VAL A 151 -0.44 14.02 19.32
N LEU A 152 -0.99 14.02 18.11
CA LEU A 152 -0.28 14.55 16.93
C LEU A 152 -0.02 16.05 17.04
N ASP A 153 -0.99 16.81 17.52
CA ASP A 153 -0.86 18.27 17.73
C ASP A 153 0.29 18.54 18.71
N ALA A 154 0.37 17.82 19.83
CA ALA A 154 1.46 17.94 20.79
C ALA A 154 2.82 17.59 20.16
N VAL A 155 2.89 16.48 19.41
CA VAL A 155 4.13 16.08 18.71
C VAL A 155 4.58 17.14 17.70
N MET A 156 3.64 17.74 16.97
CA MET A 156 3.94 18.80 16.00
C MET A 156 4.44 20.08 16.69
N GLU A 157 3.92 20.41 17.86
CA GLU A 157 4.36 21.56 18.66
C GLU A 157 5.76 21.35 19.20
N ASP A 158 6.03 20.21 19.85
CA ASP A 158 7.35 19.83 20.33
C ASP A 158 8.40 19.82 19.23
N ALA A 159 8.05 19.30 18.07
CA ALA A 159 8.97 19.23 16.94
C ALA A 159 9.33 20.62 16.37
N LYS A 160 8.41 21.58 16.40
CA LYS A 160 8.71 22.98 16.02
C LYS A 160 9.71 23.63 16.98
N ASP A 161 9.59 23.33 18.26
CA ASP A 161 10.51 23.88 19.27
C ASP A 161 11.91 23.28 19.15
N VAL A 162 12.00 21.98 18.96
CA VAL A 162 13.28 21.28 18.68
C VAL A 162 13.93 21.85 17.41
N GLY A 163 13.15 22.11 16.38
CA GLY A 163 13.66 22.59 15.07
C GLY A 163 14.38 23.93 15.11
N ARG A 164 14.11 24.77 16.12
CA ARG A 164 14.70 26.12 16.22
C ARG A 164 16.21 26.15 16.50
N GLY A 165 16.77 25.05 17.00
CA GLY A 165 18.20 24.95 17.36
C GLY A 165 19.02 23.99 16.52
N LEU A 166 18.44 23.38 15.47
CA LEU A 166 19.10 22.33 14.70
C LEU A 166 20.01 22.87 13.60
N GLY A 167 21.13 22.16 13.36
CA GLY A 167 21.93 22.33 12.17
C GLY A 167 21.22 21.81 10.91
N ARG A 168 21.70 22.17 9.73
CA ARG A 168 21.05 21.87 8.45
C ARG A 168 20.71 20.39 8.27
N HIS A 169 21.66 19.50 8.56
CA HIS A 169 21.46 18.05 8.42
C HIS A 169 20.37 17.49 9.33
N ASP A 170 20.32 17.95 10.58
CA ASP A 170 19.31 17.51 11.55
C ASP A 170 17.96 18.14 11.27
N ALA A 171 17.94 19.36 10.74
CA ALA A 171 16.72 20.00 10.26
C ALA A 171 16.09 19.24 9.07
N ASP A 172 16.91 18.73 8.15
CA ASP A 172 16.43 17.89 7.04
C ASP A 172 15.79 16.59 7.56
N LYS A 173 16.42 15.92 8.52
CA LYS A 173 15.86 14.72 9.17
C LYS A 173 14.58 15.00 9.94
N LEU A 174 14.54 16.12 10.66
CA LEU A 174 13.29 16.54 11.33
C LEU A 174 12.20 16.83 10.31
N GLY A 175 12.54 17.40 9.17
CA GLY A 175 11.61 17.63 8.05
C GLY A 175 11.00 16.33 7.52
N GLU A 176 11.80 15.27 7.34
CA GLU A 176 11.30 13.93 6.96
C GLU A 176 10.36 13.34 8.02
N TYR A 177 10.71 13.50 9.30
CA TYR A 177 9.86 13.06 10.41
C TYR A 177 8.53 13.80 10.41
N LEU A 178 8.56 15.14 10.31
CA LEU A 178 7.36 15.98 10.26
C LEU A 178 6.46 15.65 9.07
N GLN A 179 7.04 15.29 7.93
CA GLN A 179 6.25 14.81 6.79
C GLN A 179 5.49 13.51 7.13
N SER A 180 6.14 12.58 7.82
CA SER A 180 5.48 11.35 8.27
C SER A 180 4.33 11.63 9.25
N VAL A 181 4.49 12.61 10.13
CA VAL A 181 3.41 13.06 11.04
C VAL A 181 2.24 13.66 10.27
N ARG A 182 2.49 14.50 9.26
CA ARG A 182 1.44 15.05 8.36
C ARG A 182 0.68 13.98 7.59
N ASP A 183 1.36 12.92 7.18
CA ASP A 183 0.72 11.79 6.51
C ASP A 183 -0.24 11.04 7.47
N ILE A 184 0.11 10.95 8.75
CA ILE A 184 -0.78 10.42 9.80
C ILE A 184 -1.96 11.36 10.03
N GLU A 185 -1.74 12.66 10.12
CA GLU A 185 -2.79 13.67 10.28
C GLU A 185 -3.81 13.61 9.14
N THR A 186 -3.33 13.52 7.90
CA THR A 186 -4.19 13.36 6.72
C THR A 186 -5.04 12.09 6.81
N ARG A 187 -4.45 10.97 7.26
CA ARG A 187 -5.18 9.71 7.47
C ARG A 187 -6.23 9.82 8.57
N LEU A 188 -5.93 10.47 9.70
CA LEU A 188 -6.88 10.69 10.78
C LEU A 188 -8.01 11.65 10.38
N SER A 189 -7.70 12.66 9.58
CA SER A 189 -8.71 13.56 9.02
C SER A 189 -9.71 12.78 8.17
N LYS A 190 -9.18 11.91 7.30
CA LYS A 190 -9.99 11.04 6.47
C LYS A 190 -10.78 10.00 7.27
N GLU A 191 -10.16 9.37 8.29
CA GLU A 191 -10.85 8.49 9.23
C GLU A 191 -12.07 9.18 9.83
N GLY A 192 -11.94 10.47 10.18
CA GLY A 192 -13.04 11.27 10.70
C GLY A 192 -14.18 11.47 9.71
N GLN A 193 -13.88 11.70 8.43
CA GLN A 193 -14.90 11.88 7.38
C GLN A 193 -15.76 10.63 7.14
N TRP A 194 -15.21 9.45 7.42
CA TRP A 194 -15.89 8.17 7.21
C TRP A 194 -16.35 7.48 8.49
N LEU A 195 -16.20 8.15 9.65
CA LEU A 195 -16.42 7.53 10.95
C LEU A 195 -17.85 7.10 11.20
N ASP A 196 -18.80 7.92 10.75
CA ASP A 196 -20.25 7.73 10.86
C ASP A 196 -20.88 7.11 9.62
N VAL A 197 -20.11 6.93 8.54
CA VAL A 197 -20.58 6.28 7.33
C VAL A 197 -20.47 4.76 7.51
N PRO A 198 -21.57 4.00 7.42
CA PRO A 198 -21.52 2.54 7.53
C PRO A 198 -20.66 1.90 6.44
N LYS A 199 -19.97 0.81 6.77
CA LYS A 199 -19.27 0.01 5.77
C LYS A 199 -20.26 -0.85 5.00
N VAL A 200 -20.21 -0.75 3.67
CA VAL A 200 -21.06 -1.56 2.80
C VAL A 200 -20.47 -2.96 2.70
N ARG A 201 -21.30 -3.94 3.04
CA ARG A 201 -20.95 -5.35 2.89
C ARG A 201 -21.57 -5.90 1.61
N PRO A 202 -20.79 -6.45 0.68
CA PRO A 202 -21.33 -7.09 -0.51
C PRO A 202 -22.21 -8.29 -0.17
N GLN A 203 -23.26 -8.50 -0.95
CA GLN A 203 -24.14 -9.67 -0.80
C GLN A 203 -23.35 -10.96 -1.06
N GLY A 204 -23.65 -12.01 -0.30
CA GLY A 204 -23.01 -13.32 -0.44
C GLY A 204 -21.67 -13.48 0.28
N LEU A 205 -21.17 -12.44 0.95
CA LEU A 205 -20.02 -12.63 1.82
C LEU A 205 -20.43 -13.27 3.16
N PRO A 206 -19.63 -14.21 3.70
CA PRO A 206 -19.89 -14.83 4.99
C PRO A 206 -19.87 -13.79 6.12
N ASP A 207 -20.62 -14.04 7.22
CA ASP A 207 -20.68 -13.12 8.36
C ASP A 207 -19.33 -12.98 9.06
N GLU A 208 -18.61 -14.08 9.15
CA GLU A 208 -17.22 -14.09 9.60
C GLU A 208 -16.37 -14.84 8.57
N PRO A 209 -15.24 -14.26 8.16
CA PRO A 209 -14.32 -14.96 7.27
C PRO A 209 -13.69 -16.11 8.06
N GLN A 210 -13.71 -17.29 7.47
CA GLN A 210 -12.88 -18.38 8.00
C GLN A 210 -11.41 -17.99 7.79
N GLY A 211 -10.61 -18.13 8.85
CA GLY A 211 -9.16 -17.97 8.73
C GLY A 211 -8.60 -18.97 7.72
N PRO A 212 -7.33 -18.80 7.31
CA PRO A 212 -6.71 -19.76 6.42
C PRO A 212 -6.80 -21.14 7.04
N VAL A 213 -7.34 -22.08 6.28
CA VAL A 213 -7.33 -23.50 6.66
C VAL A 213 -5.86 -23.86 6.82
N ALA A 214 -5.46 -24.24 8.03
CA ALA A 214 -4.11 -24.74 8.28
C ALA A 214 -3.92 -25.98 7.39
N GLY A 215 -3.15 -25.81 6.31
CA GLY A 215 -2.69 -26.89 5.45
C GLY A 215 -1.41 -27.48 6.00
#